data_8fd9b563d3b09ca455e8811a9902671d
#
_entry.id   8fd9b563d3b09ca455e8811a9902671d
#
_cell.length_a   1.000
_cell.length_b   1.000
_cell.length_c   1.000
_cell.angle_alpha   90.00
_cell.angle_beta   90.00
_cell.angle_gamma   90.00
#
_symmetry.space_group_name_H-M   'P 1'
#
loop_
_entity.id
_entity.type
_entity.pdbx_description
1 polymer ?
#
loop_
_entity_poly.entity_id
_entity_poly.type
_entity_poly.pdbx_seq_one_letter_code
_entity_poly.pdbx_strand_id
1 'polypeptide(L)'
;MLWTEKYRPNRIGDIVGQEHFVMDAQSWIEESNMPNVLLFGNAGTGKTAAGIALAKNLLKDNFSDNFVEVNASDDRRLEVVRTTIKNIAQSGTIGDVPFRICLLDELGGMTVDAQNALKRIMERYASNIRFIITCNDRSKIIHPLQSRCANYHFKPLPNEVILEVIKAILQREGITSFGDDDLTAFIYELDGDLRRAITELQAAKSSGFSLSRQIESTHKEYNEILIEILNKP
;
A
#
# COMPACT_ATOMS: atom_id res chain seq x y z
N MET A 1 0.07 19.38 6.06
CA MET A 1 0.36 18.21 5.22
C MET A 1 0.00 16.96 6.01
N LEU A 2 -0.68 15.98 5.40
CA LEU A 2 -0.99 14.71 6.07
C LEU A 2 0.29 13.93 6.37
N TRP A 3 0.38 13.36 7.56
CA TRP A 3 1.57 12.58 7.95
C TRP A 3 1.72 11.30 7.14
N THR A 4 0.61 10.67 6.75
CA THR A 4 0.61 9.52 5.83
C THR A 4 1.26 9.81 4.49
N GLU A 5 1.23 11.07 4.02
CA GLU A 5 1.93 11.49 2.80
C GLU A 5 3.35 11.99 3.10
N LYS A 6 3.53 12.74 4.20
CA LYS A 6 4.84 13.28 4.60
C LYS A 6 5.87 12.19 4.88
N TYR A 7 5.42 11.10 5.50
CA TYR A 7 6.26 9.96 5.92
C TYR A 7 6.11 8.74 5.01
N ARG A 8 5.49 8.91 3.83
CA ARG A 8 5.41 7.83 2.83
C ARG A 8 6.82 7.45 2.38
N PRO A 9 7.19 6.16 2.41
CA PRO A 9 8.49 5.70 1.92
C PRO A 9 8.73 6.13 0.48
N ASN A 10 9.93 6.65 0.21
CA ASN A 10 10.36 7.02 -1.14
C ASN A 10 11.39 6.05 -1.72
N ARG A 11 12.04 5.26 -0.89
CA ARG A 11 13.04 4.26 -1.27
C ARG A 11 12.58 2.88 -0.83
N ILE A 12 12.98 1.87 -1.57
CA ILE A 12 12.68 0.47 -1.20
C ILE A 12 13.26 0.11 0.17
N GLY A 13 14.44 0.62 0.52
CA GLY A 13 15.04 0.42 1.84
C GLY A 13 14.28 1.04 3.02
N ASP A 14 13.34 1.95 2.76
CA ASP A 14 12.50 2.57 3.80
C ASP A 14 11.23 1.72 4.09
N ILE A 15 11.00 0.65 3.33
CA ILE A 15 9.86 -0.27 3.55
C ILE A 15 10.20 -1.19 4.71
N VAL A 16 9.32 -1.26 5.69
CA VAL A 16 9.50 -2.06 6.91
C VAL A 16 8.60 -3.30 6.91
N GLY A 17 9.08 -4.39 7.52
CA GLY A 17 8.32 -5.61 7.78
C GLY A 17 7.91 -6.43 6.54
N GLN A 18 8.52 -6.15 5.36
CA GLN A 18 8.25 -6.86 4.11
C GLN A 18 9.56 -7.28 3.42
N GLU A 19 10.45 -7.92 4.18
CA GLU A 19 11.86 -8.18 3.82
C GLU A 19 11.99 -8.94 2.50
N HIS A 20 11.16 -9.96 2.26
CA HIS A 20 11.21 -10.74 1.01
C HIS A 20 10.95 -9.87 -0.22
N PHE A 21 9.96 -8.99 -0.14
CA PHE A 21 9.70 -8.05 -1.24
C PHE A 21 10.84 -7.05 -1.41
N VAL A 22 11.39 -6.53 -0.32
CA VAL A 22 12.48 -5.56 -0.33
C VAL A 22 13.74 -6.15 -0.98
N MET A 23 14.11 -7.39 -0.63
CA MET A 23 15.26 -8.07 -1.21
C MET A 23 15.14 -8.25 -2.73
N ASP A 24 14.00 -8.79 -3.19
CA ASP A 24 13.77 -9.01 -4.62
C ASP A 24 13.68 -7.67 -5.38
N ALA A 25 13.04 -6.66 -4.79
CA ALA A 25 12.94 -5.32 -5.36
C ALA A 25 14.30 -4.64 -5.51
N GLN A 26 15.25 -4.85 -4.59
CA GLN A 26 16.61 -4.37 -4.71
C GLN A 26 17.33 -4.99 -5.92
N SER A 27 17.22 -6.31 -6.11
CA SER A 27 17.77 -6.98 -7.29
C SER A 27 17.18 -6.42 -8.58
N TRP A 28 15.88 -6.18 -8.63
CA TRP A 28 15.25 -5.60 -9.83
C TRP A 28 15.73 -4.19 -10.13
N ILE A 29 16.01 -3.39 -9.11
CA ILE A 29 16.56 -2.04 -9.28
C ILE A 29 17.99 -2.10 -9.82
N GLU A 30 18.81 -3.03 -9.31
CA GLU A 30 20.19 -3.25 -9.79
C GLU A 30 20.20 -3.72 -11.25
N GLU A 31 19.32 -4.63 -11.62
CA GLU A 31 19.18 -5.15 -12.98
C GLU A 31 18.46 -4.17 -13.93
N SER A 32 17.90 -3.06 -13.41
CA SER A 32 17.03 -2.14 -14.15
C SER A 32 15.86 -2.86 -14.86
N ASN A 33 15.37 -3.93 -14.27
CA ASN A 33 14.27 -4.74 -14.80
C ASN A 33 13.42 -5.31 -13.66
N MET A 34 12.13 -5.53 -13.91
CA MET A 34 11.22 -6.14 -12.95
C MET A 34 10.16 -7.01 -13.65
N PRO A 35 9.65 -8.07 -13.00
CA PRO A 35 8.45 -8.76 -13.46
C PRO A 35 7.20 -7.88 -13.21
N ASN A 36 6.03 -8.31 -13.69
CA ASN A 36 4.78 -7.80 -13.11
C ASN A 36 4.65 -8.30 -11.67
N VAL A 37 4.11 -7.48 -10.80
CA VAL A 37 4.06 -7.76 -9.36
C VAL A 37 2.63 -7.67 -8.85
N LEU A 38 2.23 -8.61 -7.98
CA LEU A 38 0.97 -8.59 -7.24
C LEU A 38 1.27 -8.52 -5.74
N LEU A 39 0.92 -7.39 -5.13
CA LEU A 39 1.02 -7.12 -3.70
C LEU A 39 -0.36 -7.33 -3.08
N PHE A 40 -0.52 -8.28 -2.18
CA PHE A 40 -1.80 -8.58 -1.55
C PHE A 40 -1.68 -8.69 -0.03
N GLY A 41 -2.75 -8.39 0.69
CA GLY A 41 -2.80 -8.42 2.17
C GLY A 41 -3.66 -7.30 2.75
N ASN A 42 -3.76 -7.23 4.07
CA ASN A 42 -4.64 -6.29 4.77
C ASN A 42 -4.36 -4.82 4.41
N ALA A 43 -5.35 -3.96 4.64
CA ALA A 43 -5.17 -2.52 4.51
C ALA A 43 -4.05 -2.01 5.44
N GLY A 44 -3.43 -0.87 5.11
CA GLY A 44 -2.42 -0.24 5.97
C GLY A 44 -1.04 -0.91 6.04
N THR A 45 -0.82 -2.06 5.36
CA THR A 45 0.46 -2.81 5.37
C THR A 45 1.54 -2.27 4.44
N GLY A 46 1.28 -1.16 3.72
CA GLY A 46 2.27 -0.49 2.89
C GLY A 46 2.33 -0.91 1.41
N LYS A 47 1.38 -1.71 0.88
CA LYS A 47 1.37 -2.20 -0.51
C LYS A 47 1.55 -1.10 -1.56
N THR A 48 0.68 -0.10 -1.55
CA THR A 48 0.71 1.03 -2.49
C THR A 48 2.00 1.85 -2.34
N ALA A 49 2.42 2.11 -1.10
CA ALA A 49 3.67 2.82 -0.81
C ALA A 49 4.89 2.07 -1.36
N ALA A 50 4.93 0.75 -1.19
CA ALA A 50 6.00 -0.11 -1.71
C ALA A 50 6.03 -0.11 -3.25
N GLY A 51 4.87 -0.17 -3.89
CA GLY A 51 4.76 -0.07 -5.35
C GLY A 51 5.27 1.25 -5.90
N ILE A 52 4.92 2.37 -5.26
CA ILE A 52 5.39 3.70 -5.63
C ILE A 52 6.90 3.84 -5.39
N ALA A 53 7.41 3.37 -4.25
CA ALA A 53 8.83 3.40 -3.94
C ALA A 53 9.65 2.59 -4.95
N LEU A 54 9.19 1.39 -5.33
CA LEU A 54 9.81 0.59 -6.38
C LEU A 54 9.86 1.32 -7.72
N ALA A 55 8.74 1.89 -8.14
CA ALA A 55 8.66 2.64 -9.39
C ALA A 55 9.60 3.87 -9.39
N LYS A 56 9.66 4.63 -8.29
CA LYS A 56 10.59 5.77 -8.14
C LYS A 56 12.05 5.33 -8.26
N ASN A 57 12.42 4.21 -7.65
CA ASN A 57 13.81 3.74 -7.67
C ASN A 57 14.21 3.19 -9.05
N LEU A 58 13.28 2.57 -9.79
CA LEU A 58 13.54 2.06 -11.14
C LEU A 58 13.57 3.19 -12.19
N LEU A 59 12.62 4.11 -12.14
CA LEU A 59 12.45 5.15 -13.14
C LEU A 59 13.26 6.42 -12.85
N LYS A 60 13.71 6.63 -11.61
CA LYS A 60 14.54 7.77 -11.18
C LYS A 60 13.99 9.12 -11.67
N ASP A 61 14.79 9.88 -12.40
CA ASP A 61 14.41 11.20 -12.92
C ASP A 61 13.27 11.14 -13.97
N ASN A 62 13.07 9.98 -14.59
CA ASN A 62 12.01 9.74 -15.58
C ASN A 62 10.68 9.26 -14.96
N PHE A 63 10.54 9.30 -13.62
CA PHE A 63 9.36 8.78 -12.90
C PHE A 63 8.06 9.46 -13.36
N SER A 64 8.03 10.78 -13.42
CA SER A 64 6.82 11.55 -13.75
C SER A 64 6.27 11.25 -15.15
N ASP A 65 7.12 10.90 -16.08
CA ASP A 65 6.74 10.67 -17.48
C ASP A 65 6.39 9.21 -17.77
N ASN A 66 6.89 8.27 -16.95
CA ASN A 66 6.76 6.83 -17.19
C ASN A 66 6.01 6.08 -16.10
N PHE A 67 5.52 6.75 -15.06
CA PHE A 67 4.70 6.18 -14.00
C PHE A 67 3.25 6.66 -14.11
N VAL A 68 2.33 5.72 -14.02
CA VAL A 68 0.89 6.03 -13.92
C VAL A 68 0.28 5.21 -12.82
N GLU A 69 -0.46 5.87 -11.95
CA GLU A 69 -1.27 5.26 -10.90
C GLU A 69 -2.74 5.31 -11.32
N VAL A 70 -3.40 4.17 -11.25
CA VAL A 70 -4.81 4.01 -11.58
C VAL A 70 -5.49 3.28 -10.44
N ASN A 71 -6.49 3.92 -9.82
CA ASN A 71 -7.36 3.23 -8.86
C ASN A 71 -8.38 2.39 -9.63
N ALA A 72 -8.32 1.07 -9.43
CA ALA A 72 -9.15 0.11 -10.15
C ALA A 72 -10.51 -0.17 -9.47
N SER A 73 -10.77 0.42 -8.31
CA SER A 73 -12.03 0.26 -7.58
C SER A 73 -13.16 1.19 -8.04
N ASP A 74 -12.86 2.19 -8.87
CA ASP A 74 -13.85 3.16 -9.35
C ASP A 74 -14.64 2.60 -10.56
N ASP A 75 -15.79 1.99 -10.29
CA ASP A 75 -16.68 1.36 -11.28
C ASP A 75 -17.05 2.27 -12.46
N ARG A 76 -17.11 3.59 -12.28
CA ARG A 76 -17.45 4.54 -13.33
C ARG A 76 -16.32 4.72 -14.35
N ARG A 77 -15.13 4.20 -14.07
CA ARG A 77 -13.93 4.37 -14.87
C ARG A 77 -13.42 3.10 -15.54
N LEU A 78 -14.10 1.96 -15.43
CA LEU A 78 -13.62 0.69 -15.99
C LEU A 78 -13.29 0.78 -17.49
N GLU A 79 -14.12 1.45 -18.29
CA GLU A 79 -13.81 1.69 -19.70
C GLU A 79 -12.67 2.71 -19.88
N VAL A 80 -12.64 3.76 -19.04
CA VAL A 80 -11.57 4.75 -19.02
C VAL A 80 -10.26 4.09 -18.60
N VAL A 81 -10.29 3.25 -17.53
CA VAL A 81 -9.14 2.47 -17.08
C VAL A 81 -8.59 1.58 -18.20
N ARG A 82 -9.45 0.82 -18.90
CA ARG A 82 -9.05 -0.03 -20.04
C ARG A 82 -8.41 0.79 -21.16
N THR A 83 -9.03 1.90 -21.52
CA THR A 83 -8.53 2.79 -22.58
C THR A 83 -7.22 3.45 -22.16
N THR A 84 -7.15 3.96 -20.93
CA THR A 84 -5.94 4.57 -20.35
C THR A 84 -4.79 3.58 -20.30
N ILE A 85 -5.00 2.40 -19.73
CA ILE A 85 -3.96 1.35 -19.68
C ILE A 85 -3.50 0.95 -21.08
N LYS A 86 -4.42 0.81 -22.04
CA LYS A 86 -4.08 0.48 -23.41
C LYS A 86 -3.26 1.59 -24.06
N ASN A 87 -3.64 2.84 -23.88
CA ASN A 87 -2.92 3.99 -24.45
C ASN A 87 -1.50 4.10 -23.86
N ILE A 88 -1.36 3.92 -22.53
CA ILE A 88 -0.06 3.91 -21.86
C ILE A 88 0.82 2.77 -22.38
N ALA A 89 0.26 1.56 -22.51
CA ALA A 89 0.97 0.40 -22.99
C ALA A 89 1.40 0.52 -24.48
N GLN A 90 0.66 1.28 -25.27
CA GLN A 90 0.97 1.56 -26.68
C GLN A 90 1.99 2.70 -26.86
N SER A 91 2.08 3.60 -25.87
CA SER A 91 3.03 4.71 -25.92
C SER A 91 4.44 4.18 -25.64
N GLY A 92 5.42 4.73 -26.32
CA GLY A 92 6.83 4.49 -26.01
C GLY A 92 7.22 5.07 -24.65
N THR A 93 8.38 4.69 -24.15
CA THR A 93 9.01 5.29 -22.96
C THR A 93 9.52 6.70 -23.29
N ILE A 94 9.60 7.55 -22.27
CA ILE A 94 10.20 8.89 -22.37
C ILE A 94 11.51 8.85 -21.57
N GLY A 95 12.62 9.24 -22.22
CA GLY A 95 13.94 9.16 -21.65
C GLY A 95 14.55 7.75 -21.72
N ASP A 96 15.65 7.56 -21.01
CA ASP A 96 16.42 6.31 -21.01
C ASP A 96 15.92 5.35 -19.94
N VAL A 97 14.74 4.77 -20.19
CA VAL A 97 14.13 3.75 -19.33
C VAL A 97 13.61 2.58 -20.17
N PRO A 98 13.75 1.34 -19.69
CA PRO A 98 13.40 0.15 -20.48
C PRO A 98 11.89 -0.06 -20.64
N PHE A 99 11.07 0.45 -19.74
CA PHE A 99 9.61 0.27 -19.73
C PHE A 99 8.91 1.36 -18.92
N ARG A 100 7.61 1.49 -19.12
CA ARG A 100 6.72 2.25 -18.23
C ARG A 100 6.25 1.38 -17.07
N ILE A 101 5.84 2.00 -15.98
CA ILE A 101 5.24 1.31 -14.83
C ILE A 101 3.81 1.82 -14.63
N CYS A 102 2.85 0.89 -14.56
CA CYS A 102 1.47 1.16 -14.20
C CYS A 102 1.15 0.49 -12.86
N LEU A 103 0.85 1.32 -11.86
CA LEU A 103 0.32 0.85 -10.58
C LEU A 103 -1.20 0.80 -10.68
N LEU A 104 -1.75 -0.40 -10.51
CA LEU A 104 -3.18 -0.66 -10.43
C LEU A 104 -3.55 -0.90 -8.97
N ASP A 105 -4.04 0.14 -8.32
CA ASP A 105 -4.41 0.07 -6.92
C ASP A 105 -5.83 -0.49 -6.75
N GLU A 106 -6.02 -1.34 -5.73
CA GLU A 106 -7.29 -1.97 -5.37
C GLU A 106 -7.95 -2.78 -6.51
N LEU A 107 -7.16 -3.56 -7.26
CA LEU A 107 -7.66 -4.35 -8.40
C LEU A 107 -8.80 -5.32 -8.05
N GLY A 108 -8.96 -5.68 -6.78
CA GLY A 108 -10.05 -6.54 -6.30
C GLY A 108 -11.46 -5.99 -6.56
N GLY A 109 -11.61 -4.71 -6.89
CA GLY A 109 -12.86 -4.09 -7.32
C GLY A 109 -13.20 -4.32 -8.81
N MET A 110 -12.24 -4.76 -9.62
CA MET A 110 -12.48 -5.00 -11.06
C MET A 110 -13.31 -6.25 -11.32
N THR A 111 -14.21 -6.15 -12.31
CA THR A 111 -14.96 -7.33 -12.81
C THR A 111 -14.03 -8.35 -13.46
N VAL A 112 -14.46 -9.61 -13.52
CA VAL A 112 -13.71 -10.71 -14.16
C VAL A 112 -13.40 -10.40 -15.63
N ASP A 113 -14.33 -9.78 -16.36
CA ASP A 113 -14.14 -9.42 -17.77
C ASP A 113 -13.08 -8.32 -17.92
N ALA A 114 -13.06 -7.33 -17.03
CA ALA A 114 -12.03 -6.30 -17.03
C ALA A 114 -10.64 -6.88 -16.70
N GLN A 115 -10.56 -7.81 -15.75
CA GLN A 115 -9.32 -8.54 -15.43
C GLN A 115 -8.85 -9.41 -16.61
N ASN A 116 -9.76 -10.06 -17.35
CA ASN A 116 -9.43 -10.81 -18.58
C ASN A 116 -8.90 -9.88 -19.69
N ALA A 117 -9.44 -8.68 -19.80
CA ALA A 117 -8.90 -7.69 -20.75
C ALA A 117 -7.50 -7.20 -20.33
N LEU A 118 -7.28 -6.95 -19.04
CA LEU A 118 -5.97 -6.60 -18.50
C LEU A 118 -4.92 -7.69 -18.80
N LYS A 119 -5.28 -8.96 -18.60
CA LYS A 119 -4.41 -10.10 -18.95
C LYS A 119 -3.90 -10.00 -20.40
N ARG A 120 -4.81 -9.71 -21.35
CA ARG A 120 -4.44 -9.57 -22.77
C ARG A 120 -3.50 -8.37 -23.02
N ILE A 121 -3.70 -7.28 -22.28
CA ILE A 121 -2.82 -6.11 -22.36
C ILE A 121 -1.42 -6.46 -21.83
N MET A 122 -1.34 -7.14 -20.69
CA MET A 122 -0.07 -7.58 -20.09
C MET A 122 0.72 -8.49 -21.03
N GLU A 123 0.05 -9.41 -21.74
CA GLU A 123 0.69 -10.28 -22.71
C GLU A 123 1.18 -9.52 -23.95
N ARG A 124 0.32 -8.64 -24.47
CA ARG A 124 0.58 -7.96 -25.74
C ARG A 124 1.67 -6.89 -25.65
N TYR A 125 1.78 -6.23 -24.50
CA TYR A 125 2.68 -5.08 -24.31
C TYR A 125 3.76 -5.34 -23.27
N ALA A 126 4.13 -6.61 -23.07
CA ALA A 126 5.12 -7.02 -22.08
C ALA A 126 6.52 -6.39 -22.28
N SER A 127 6.86 -5.94 -23.48
CA SER A 127 8.10 -5.21 -23.75
C SER A 127 8.08 -3.76 -23.25
N ASN A 128 6.90 -3.13 -23.19
CA ASN A 128 6.78 -1.68 -23.02
C ASN A 128 6.33 -1.25 -21.64
N ILE A 129 5.67 -2.13 -20.89
CA ILE A 129 5.04 -1.79 -19.61
C ILE A 129 5.21 -2.91 -18.59
N ARG A 130 5.35 -2.52 -17.33
CA ARG A 130 5.26 -3.41 -16.18
C ARG A 130 4.12 -2.98 -15.29
N PHE A 131 3.45 -3.95 -14.68
CA PHE A 131 2.32 -3.71 -13.80
C PHE A 131 2.71 -4.02 -12.36
N ILE A 132 2.37 -3.09 -11.46
CA ILE A 132 2.33 -3.30 -10.02
C ILE A 132 0.86 -3.31 -9.65
N ILE A 133 0.38 -4.42 -9.15
CA ILE A 133 -1.03 -4.63 -8.82
C ILE A 133 -1.15 -4.73 -7.31
N THR A 134 -2.09 -4.01 -6.71
CA THR A 134 -2.41 -4.19 -5.29
C THR A 134 -3.84 -4.73 -5.12
N CYS A 135 -4.04 -5.52 -4.09
CA CYS A 135 -5.37 -5.93 -3.63
C CYS A 135 -5.35 -6.29 -2.14
N ASN A 136 -6.51 -6.19 -1.49
CA ASN A 136 -6.63 -6.63 -0.10
C ASN A 136 -6.86 -8.15 0.00
N ASP A 137 -7.55 -8.72 -0.97
CA ASP A 137 -7.88 -10.14 -1.01
C ASP A 137 -7.45 -10.75 -2.36
N ARG A 138 -6.49 -11.66 -2.30
CA ARG A 138 -5.97 -12.38 -3.48
C ARG A 138 -7.04 -13.20 -4.21
N SER A 139 -8.05 -13.69 -3.49
CA SER A 139 -9.13 -14.50 -4.09
C SER A 139 -9.97 -13.73 -5.11
N LYS A 140 -9.98 -12.40 -5.02
CA LYS A 140 -10.68 -11.51 -5.97
C LYS A 140 -9.93 -11.32 -7.30
N ILE A 141 -8.70 -11.80 -7.39
CA ILE A 141 -7.89 -11.72 -8.62
C ILE A 141 -7.96 -13.05 -9.35
N ILE A 142 -8.27 -13.03 -10.64
CA ILE A 142 -8.35 -14.24 -11.44
C ILE A 142 -7.00 -14.95 -11.53
N HIS A 143 -7.00 -16.27 -11.47
CA HIS A 143 -5.78 -17.07 -11.50
C HIS A 143 -4.85 -16.75 -12.70
N PRO A 144 -5.36 -16.48 -13.93
CA PRO A 144 -4.50 -16.12 -15.06
C PRO A 144 -3.70 -14.81 -14.86
N LEU A 145 -4.17 -13.86 -14.05
CA LEU A 145 -3.38 -12.67 -13.68
C LEU A 145 -2.36 -13.01 -12.60
N GLN A 146 -2.78 -13.77 -11.58
CA GLN A 146 -1.87 -14.19 -10.51
C GLN A 146 -0.64 -14.94 -11.05
N SER A 147 -0.83 -15.82 -12.05
CA SER A 147 0.25 -16.60 -12.66
C SER A 147 1.21 -15.80 -13.54
N ARG A 148 0.87 -14.54 -13.87
CA ARG A 148 1.71 -13.60 -14.65
C ARG A 148 2.43 -12.59 -13.79
N CYS A 149 2.28 -12.68 -12.48
CA CYS A 149 2.89 -11.76 -11.52
C CYS A 149 3.76 -12.54 -10.52
N ALA A 150 4.83 -11.91 -10.07
CA ALA A 150 5.47 -12.28 -8.83
C ALA A 150 4.54 -11.87 -7.68
N ASN A 151 4.18 -12.81 -6.81
CA ASN A 151 3.13 -12.62 -5.82
C ASN A 151 3.74 -12.44 -4.43
N TYR A 152 3.43 -11.31 -3.77
CA TYR A 152 3.94 -10.97 -2.43
C TYR A 152 2.79 -10.75 -1.46
N HIS A 153 2.80 -11.52 -0.38
CA HIS A 153 1.86 -11.34 0.74
C HIS A 153 2.41 -10.32 1.73
N PHE A 154 1.81 -9.13 1.74
CA PHE A 154 2.09 -8.08 2.71
C PHE A 154 1.35 -8.40 4.00
N LYS A 155 2.08 -8.94 4.96
CA LYS A 155 1.56 -9.30 6.28
C LYS A 155 1.33 -8.06 7.14
N PRO A 156 0.42 -8.13 8.13
CA PRO A 156 0.34 -7.12 9.18
C PRO A 156 1.72 -6.88 9.80
N LEU A 157 2.03 -5.63 10.10
CA LEU A 157 3.33 -5.30 10.67
C LEU A 157 3.39 -5.72 12.15
N PRO A 158 4.53 -6.28 12.61
CA PRO A 158 4.75 -6.52 14.04
C PRO A 158 4.66 -5.21 14.84
N ASN A 159 4.15 -5.29 16.06
CA ASN A 159 3.98 -4.13 16.92
C ASN A 159 5.29 -3.40 17.20
N GLU A 160 6.39 -4.13 17.33
CA GLU A 160 7.73 -3.58 17.53
C GLU A 160 8.16 -2.69 16.34
N VAL A 161 7.87 -3.15 15.13
CA VAL A 161 8.19 -2.39 13.90
C VAL A 161 7.35 -1.12 13.81
N ILE A 162 6.06 -1.20 14.15
CA ILE A 162 5.19 -0.01 14.19
C ILE A 162 5.68 0.97 15.24
N LEU A 163 6.08 0.49 16.43
CA LEU A 163 6.59 1.32 17.52
C LEU A 163 7.84 2.10 17.09
N GLU A 164 8.77 1.44 16.41
CA GLU A 164 9.98 2.09 15.89
C GLU A 164 9.64 3.21 14.89
N VAL A 165 8.74 2.94 13.95
CA VAL A 165 8.31 3.93 12.95
C VAL A 165 7.62 5.12 13.64
N ILE A 166 6.71 4.86 14.59
CA ILE A 166 6.02 5.90 15.34
C ILE A 166 6.99 6.75 16.15
N LYS A 167 7.92 6.13 16.87
CA LYS A 167 8.96 6.87 17.62
C LYS A 167 9.81 7.77 16.72
N ALA A 168 10.19 7.28 15.55
CA ALA A 168 10.93 8.08 14.57
C ALA A 168 10.10 9.27 14.04
N ILE A 169 8.79 9.10 13.83
CA ILE A 169 7.89 10.19 13.43
C ILE A 169 7.76 11.21 14.55
N LEU A 170 7.50 10.78 15.79
CA LEU A 170 7.38 11.66 16.96
C LEU A 170 8.64 12.49 17.18
N GLN A 171 9.81 11.88 17.08
CA GLN A 171 11.10 12.56 17.18
C GLN A 171 11.24 13.66 16.10
N ARG A 172 10.89 13.36 14.84
CA ARG A 172 10.95 14.32 13.73
C ARG A 172 9.95 15.47 13.89
N GLU A 173 8.83 15.22 14.56
CA GLU A 173 7.79 16.23 14.85
C GLU A 173 8.05 16.99 16.16
N GLY A 174 9.11 16.65 16.91
CA GLY A 174 9.45 17.28 18.18
C GLY A 174 8.44 16.99 19.30
N ILE A 175 7.77 15.85 19.27
CA ILE A 175 6.74 15.45 20.23
C ILE A 175 7.34 14.50 21.25
N THR A 176 7.28 14.88 22.52
CA THR A 176 7.79 14.10 23.66
C THR A 176 6.71 13.78 24.69
N SER A 177 5.45 14.10 24.38
CA SER A 177 4.34 14.02 25.33
C SER A 177 3.76 12.61 25.53
N PHE A 178 4.17 11.62 24.73
CA PHE A 178 3.69 10.24 24.83
C PHE A 178 4.71 9.35 25.53
N GLY A 179 4.28 8.65 26.58
CA GLY A 179 5.08 7.62 27.25
C GLY A 179 5.19 6.34 26.41
N ASP A 180 6.23 5.53 26.66
CA ASP A 180 6.42 4.26 25.96
C ASP A 180 5.27 3.27 26.25
N ASP A 181 4.72 3.26 27.44
CA ASP A 181 3.59 2.41 27.82
C ASP A 181 2.31 2.81 27.07
N ASP A 182 2.05 4.13 26.93
CA ASP A 182 0.91 4.63 26.18
C ASP A 182 1.00 4.26 24.69
N LEU A 183 2.19 4.39 24.09
CA LEU A 183 2.43 4.02 22.71
C LEU A 183 2.28 2.51 22.49
N THR A 184 2.76 1.70 23.42
CA THR A 184 2.65 0.25 23.33
C THR A 184 1.18 -0.19 23.42
N ALA A 185 0.42 0.34 24.36
CA ALA A 185 -1.02 0.07 24.47
C ALA A 185 -1.79 0.49 23.23
N PHE A 186 -1.50 1.69 22.70
CA PHE A 186 -2.09 2.21 21.46
C PHE A 186 -1.84 1.29 20.27
N ILE A 187 -0.60 0.84 20.07
CA ILE A 187 -0.20 0.00 18.93
C ILE A 187 -0.86 -1.37 18.97
N TYR A 188 -1.08 -1.91 20.17
CA TYR A 188 -1.70 -3.22 20.32
C TYR A 188 -3.10 -3.32 19.73
N GLU A 189 -3.82 -2.20 19.63
CA GLU A 189 -5.18 -2.13 19.07
C GLU A 189 -5.22 -1.92 17.55
N LEU A 190 -4.06 -1.72 16.92
CA LEU A 190 -3.99 -1.37 15.50
C LEU A 190 -3.93 -2.56 14.55
N ASP A 191 -3.78 -3.77 15.07
CA ASP A 191 -3.72 -5.02 14.29
C ASP A 191 -2.76 -4.96 13.08
N GLY A 192 -1.64 -4.29 13.24
CA GLY A 192 -0.61 -4.17 12.20
C GLY A 192 -0.89 -3.11 11.12
N ASP A 193 -1.89 -2.23 11.30
CA ASP A 193 -2.22 -1.14 10.36
C ASP A 193 -1.42 0.13 10.67
N LEU A 194 -0.27 0.30 10.00
CA LEU A 194 0.58 1.49 10.15
C LEU A 194 -0.09 2.78 9.66
N ARG A 195 -0.94 2.71 8.64
CA ARG A 195 -1.64 3.89 8.12
C ARG A 195 -2.58 4.45 9.19
N ARG A 196 -3.33 3.58 9.85
CA ARG A 196 -4.21 3.95 10.96
C ARG A 196 -3.39 4.52 12.12
N ALA A 197 -2.27 3.89 12.48
CA ALA A 197 -1.36 4.39 13.51
C ALA A 197 -0.92 5.84 13.27
N ILE A 198 -0.43 6.14 12.07
CA ILE A 198 0.05 7.47 11.71
C ILE A 198 -1.11 8.50 11.71
N THR A 199 -2.28 8.09 11.22
CA THR A 199 -3.46 8.98 11.14
C THR A 199 -3.96 9.37 12.52
N GLU A 200 -4.13 8.38 13.42
CA GLU A 200 -4.60 8.61 14.79
C GLU A 200 -3.58 9.40 15.61
N LEU A 201 -2.30 9.14 15.41
CA LEU A 201 -1.23 9.89 16.06
C LEU A 201 -1.22 11.38 15.64
N GLN A 202 -1.43 11.66 14.35
CA GLN A 202 -1.58 13.02 13.85
C GLN A 202 -2.81 13.72 14.43
N ALA A 203 -3.92 13.01 14.57
CA ALA A 203 -5.15 13.52 15.18
C ALA A 203 -4.94 13.84 16.67
N ALA A 204 -4.27 12.97 17.43
CA ALA A 204 -3.94 13.18 18.83
C ALA A 204 -3.07 14.44 19.05
N LYS A 205 -2.08 14.66 18.17
CA LYS A 205 -1.28 15.91 18.19
C LYS A 205 -2.15 17.16 18.06
N SER A 206 -3.13 17.14 17.14
CA SER A 206 -3.95 18.30 16.81
C SER A 206 -4.98 18.63 17.89
N SER A 207 -5.47 17.63 18.62
CA SER A 207 -6.52 17.76 19.61
C SER A 207 -6.02 17.99 21.05
N GLY A 208 -4.71 17.80 21.29
CA GLY A 208 -4.14 17.75 22.65
C GLY A 208 -4.68 16.60 23.50
N PHE A 209 -5.31 15.58 22.88
CA PHE A 209 -5.84 14.39 23.54
C PHE A 209 -4.72 13.41 23.89
N SER A 210 -4.84 12.78 25.06
CA SER A 210 -4.00 11.62 25.38
C SER A 210 -4.48 10.40 24.54
N LEU A 211 -3.55 9.60 24.06
CA LEU A 211 -3.84 8.34 23.33
C LEU A 211 -4.74 7.41 24.17
N SER A 212 -4.64 7.45 25.48
CA SER A 212 -5.45 6.67 26.43
C SER A 212 -6.95 6.94 26.33
N ARG A 213 -7.39 8.15 25.94
CA ARG A 213 -8.82 8.44 25.77
C ARG A 213 -9.44 7.83 24.50
N GLN A 214 -8.65 7.64 23.45
CA GLN A 214 -9.11 6.92 22.25
C GLN A 214 -9.25 5.42 22.54
N ILE A 215 -8.35 4.87 23.33
CA ILE A 215 -8.39 3.48 23.81
C ILE A 215 -9.65 3.25 24.68
N GLU A 216 -9.92 4.12 25.63
CA GLU A 216 -11.11 4.02 26.49
C GLU A 216 -12.45 4.14 25.71
N SER A 217 -12.52 4.97 24.68
CA SER A 217 -13.72 5.09 23.86
C SER A 217 -14.00 3.85 23.04
N THR A 218 -12.96 3.24 22.47
CA THR A 218 -13.06 2.00 21.67
C THR A 218 -13.43 0.81 22.58
N HIS A 219 -12.83 0.70 23.76
CA HIS A 219 -13.18 -0.33 24.75
C HIS A 219 -14.61 -0.18 25.27
N LYS A 220 -15.09 1.05 25.41
CA LYS A 220 -16.45 1.29 25.86
C LYS A 220 -17.49 0.87 24.82
N GLU A 221 -17.27 1.20 23.54
CA GLU A 221 -18.10 0.71 22.43
C GLU A 221 -18.06 -0.82 22.31
N TYR A 222 -16.90 -1.43 22.43
CA TYR A 222 -16.74 -2.90 22.38
C TYR A 222 -17.48 -3.59 23.54
N ASN A 223 -17.36 -3.06 24.75
CA ASN A 223 -18.04 -3.59 25.93
C ASN A 223 -19.56 -3.39 25.84
N GLU A 224 -20.04 -2.28 25.31
CA GLU A 224 -21.46 -2.03 25.07
C GLU A 224 -22.04 -3.03 24.04
N ILE A 225 -21.31 -3.29 22.93
CA ILE A 225 -21.69 -4.29 21.93
C ILE A 225 -21.67 -5.71 22.51
N LEU A 226 -20.64 -6.06 23.30
CA LEU A 226 -20.58 -7.37 23.98
C LEU A 226 -21.75 -7.57 24.98
N ILE A 227 -22.11 -6.54 25.74
CA ILE A 227 -23.24 -6.56 26.65
C ILE A 227 -24.57 -6.70 25.88
N GLU A 228 -24.70 -6.03 24.75
CA GLU A 228 -25.89 -6.18 23.88
C GLU A 228 -26.02 -7.60 23.29
N ILE A 229 -24.90 -8.22 22.90
CA ILE A 229 -24.87 -9.59 22.37
C ILE A 229 -25.19 -10.61 23.47
N LEU A 230 -24.66 -10.43 24.67
CA LEU A 230 -24.85 -11.35 25.78
C LEU A 230 -26.25 -11.22 26.43
N ASN A 231 -26.93 -10.09 26.26
CA ASN A 231 -28.27 -9.83 26.79
C ASN A 231 -29.39 -10.06 25.76
N LYS A 232 -29.09 -10.54 24.56
CA LYS A 232 -30.17 -10.99 23.62
C LYS A 232 -30.65 -12.38 24.06
N PRO A 233 -32.00 -12.50 24.31
CA PRO A 233 -32.63 -13.75 24.76
C PRO A 233 -32.56 -14.86 23.71
#